data_162bcbd9b28b7840337c241fd7354eef
#
_entry.id   162bcbd9b28b7840337c241fd7354eef
#
_cell.length_a   1.000
_cell.length_b   1.000
_cell.length_c   1.000
_cell.angle_alpha   90.00
_cell.angle_beta   90.00
_cell.angle_gamma   90.00
#
_symmetry.space_group_name_H-M   'P 1'
#
loop_
_entity.id
_entity.type
_entity.pdbx_description
1 polymer ?
#
loop_
_entity_poly.entity_id
_entity_poly.type
_entity_poly.pdbx_seq_one_letter_code
_entity_poly.pdbx_strand_id
1 'polypeptide(L)'
;MKKLTLALISAAVATTCLAKDVTYEATWESLDSRKTPDWFSDAKFGIFIHWGLYSVPSFAPRGTYAEWYWHAKDGDQTGKHQAAVGRATATQEFHNRIYGEDFEYSDFRSQFTANMFEPTEWAKVFKRSGAKYVVLTSKHHDGYCLWPSKEASESFGMPWNSVDSGPSRDLVGDLTDAVREEGIKMGLYYSIWDWFNPYWPEEDQPTRRNKPCNDVTLAKYIHEVMYPQFKEIVENYEPALIFSDGDWWMDDERWETKPLLAWLFNNAPNKDEVVINDRWGKVRKEHGGYYTTEYGSGFADPSILWEENRGIGKSFGYSRVETYDDYNTGELLIFMLCDIVSRGGNFLLDIGPTADGRIPVVMEDRLVQIGEWLEVNGEAIYGSRRWTKDCQWSVGEIREYTKQEFHKGIPDPIVEMAKYPRDGQARKECYFTAKDDTVYAMITRLPDSGVFTIKDIALSADSTVTMLGFDGELKTSAVDGGLAVELPRFNPSTLPCQHVFTLKLTSVQ
;
A
#
# COMPACT_ATOMS: atom_id res chain seq x y z
N MET A 1 -59.57 5.94 51.47
CA MET A 1 -59.48 6.19 50.00
C MET A 1 -58.05 5.98 49.55
N LYS A 2 -57.73 4.78 49.06
CA LYS A 2 -56.39 4.43 48.54
C LYS A 2 -56.36 4.72 47.03
N LYS A 3 -55.46 5.58 46.59
CA LYS A 3 -55.24 5.83 45.17
C LYS A 3 -54.30 4.74 44.61
N LEU A 4 -54.80 3.96 43.66
CA LEU A 4 -54.03 3.03 42.86
C LEU A 4 -53.33 3.83 41.72
N THR A 5 -52.03 3.79 41.68
CA THR A 5 -51.22 4.34 40.56
C THR A 5 -50.93 3.18 39.59
N LEU A 6 -51.50 3.26 38.41
CA LEU A 6 -51.25 2.31 37.31
C LEU A 6 -49.94 2.71 36.61
N ALA A 7 -48.92 1.88 36.67
CA ALA A 7 -47.69 2.04 35.90
C ALA A 7 -47.85 1.34 34.54
N LEU A 8 -47.87 2.11 33.45
CA LEU A 8 -47.77 1.59 32.09
C LEU A 8 -46.34 1.22 31.80
N ILE A 9 -46.08 -0.07 31.62
CA ILE A 9 -44.80 -0.58 31.09
C ILE A 9 -44.93 -0.59 29.56
N SER A 10 -44.25 0.34 28.88
CA SER A 10 -44.08 0.32 27.42
C SER A 10 -42.96 -0.71 27.12
N ALA A 11 -43.34 -1.84 26.55
CA ALA A 11 -42.42 -2.79 25.96
C ALA A 11 -41.97 -2.26 24.60
N ALA A 12 -40.74 -1.79 24.50
CA ALA A 12 -40.10 -1.49 23.22
C ALA A 12 -39.73 -2.84 22.56
N VAL A 13 -40.48 -3.17 21.50
CA VAL A 13 -40.12 -4.29 20.62
C VAL A 13 -38.96 -3.81 19.76
N ALA A 14 -37.73 -4.22 20.11
CA ALA A 14 -36.58 -4.08 19.25
C ALA A 14 -36.77 -5.04 18.05
N THR A 15 -37.15 -4.50 16.92
CA THR A 15 -37.15 -5.23 15.65
C THR A 15 -35.69 -5.35 15.24
N THR A 16 -35.08 -6.47 15.57
CA THR A 16 -33.79 -6.87 14.95
C THR A 16 -34.08 -7.16 13.49
N CYS A 17 -33.78 -6.22 12.59
CA CYS A 17 -33.60 -6.53 11.19
C CYS A 17 -32.43 -7.52 11.10
N LEU A 18 -32.74 -8.79 10.96
CA LEU A 18 -31.77 -9.78 10.47
C LEU A 18 -31.41 -9.33 9.05
N ALA A 19 -30.20 -8.83 8.89
CA ALA A 19 -29.63 -8.61 7.58
C ALA A 19 -29.72 -9.96 6.85
N LYS A 20 -30.35 -9.99 5.70
CA LYS A 20 -30.40 -11.17 4.85
C LYS A 20 -28.97 -11.47 4.47
N ASP A 21 -28.45 -12.66 4.79
CA ASP A 21 -27.14 -13.08 4.32
C ASP A 21 -27.11 -12.94 2.79
N VAL A 22 -26.29 -12.01 2.31
CA VAL A 22 -26.08 -11.81 0.88
C VAL A 22 -25.19 -12.93 0.39
N THR A 23 -25.64 -13.66 -0.65
CA THR A 23 -24.81 -14.66 -1.32
C THR A 23 -24.28 -14.06 -2.62
N TYR A 24 -22.96 -14.10 -2.80
CA TYR A 24 -22.29 -13.59 -3.99
C TYR A 24 -22.12 -14.68 -5.02
N GLU A 25 -22.52 -14.39 -6.26
CA GLU A 25 -22.29 -15.25 -7.42
C GLU A 25 -20.92 -14.97 -8.05
N ALA A 26 -20.39 -15.96 -8.80
CA ALA A 26 -19.10 -15.84 -9.49
C ALA A 26 -19.20 -14.99 -10.78
N THR A 27 -19.76 -13.78 -10.64
CA THR A 27 -19.90 -12.77 -11.72
C THR A 27 -19.45 -11.41 -11.20
N TRP A 28 -18.85 -10.58 -12.04
CA TRP A 28 -18.43 -9.25 -11.61
C TRP A 28 -19.62 -8.40 -11.15
N GLU A 29 -20.78 -8.51 -11.79
CA GLU A 29 -21.98 -7.82 -11.35
C GLU A 29 -22.32 -8.10 -9.87
N SER A 30 -22.22 -9.36 -9.45
CA SER A 30 -22.48 -9.75 -8.06
C SER A 30 -21.31 -9.36 -7.14
N LEU A 31 -20.07 -9.60 -7.54
CA LEU A 31 -18.88 -9.34 -6.73
C LEU A 31 -18.69 -7.84 -6.46
N ASP A 32 -18.88 -6.99 -7.48
CA ASP A 32 -18.74 -5.53 -7.36
C ASP A 32 -19.90 -4.88 -6.58
N SER A 33 -21.02 -5.60 -6.41
CA SER A 33 -22.11 -5.14 -5.53
C SER A 33 -21.72 -5.12 -4.05
N ARG A 34 -20.63 -5.81 -3.68
CA ARG A 34 -20.12 -5.82 -2.32
C ARG A 34 -19.44 -4.49 -1.99
N LYS A 35 -19.97 -3.78 -1.02
CA LYS A 35 -19.34 -2.55 -0.53
C LYS A 35 -18.01 -2.87 0.14
N THR A 36 -16.95 -2.17 -0.25
CA THR A 36 -15.67 -2.20 0.46
C THR A 36 -15.86 -1.69 1.89
N PRO A 37 -15.39 -2.41 2.92
CA PRO A 37 -15.51 -2.01 4.31
C PRO A 37 -14.93 -0.61 4.59
N ASP A 38 -15.65 0.20 5.35
CA ASP A 38 -15.31 1.62 5.60
C ASP A 38 -13.95 1.81 6.27
N TRP A 39 -13.50 0.81 7.05
CA TRP A 39 -12.18 0.87 7.70
C TRP A 39 -11.04 1.16 6.72
N PHE A 40 -11.12 0.64 5.48
CA PHE A 40 -10.08 0.85 4.47
C PHE A 40 -10.02 2.32 4.02
N SER A 41 -11.19 2.92 3.76
CA SER A 41 -11.28 4.35 3.42
C SER A 41 -10.80 5.26 4.54
N ASP A 42 -10.89 4.81 5.80
CA ASP A 42 -10.51 5.59 6.98
C ASP A 42 -9.03 5.42 7.35
N ALA A 43 -8.43 4.32 6.97
CA ALA A 43 -7.06 3.95 7.33
C ALA A 43 -5.99 4.90 6.76
N LYS A 44 -6.08 5.27 5.49
CA LYS A 44 -5.25 6.23 4.74
C LYS A 44 -3.77 5.89 4.61
N PHE A 45 -3.15 5.23 5.60
CA PHE A 45 -1.73 4.91 5.60
C PHE A 45 -1.50 3.46 6.04
N GLY A 46 -0.79 2.69 5.21
CA GLY A 46 -0.36 1.33 5.45
C GLY A 46 1.10 1.11 5.10
N ILE A 47 1.65 -0.01 5.58
CA ILE A 47 3.01 -0.46 5.26
C ILE A 47 2.93 -1.70 4.41
N PHE A 48 3.62 -1.70 3.28
CA PHE A 48 3.88 -2.87 2.46
C PHE A 48 5.23 -3.49 2.83
N ILE A 49 5.36 -4.80 2.76
CA ILE A 49 6.60 -5.50 3.09
C ILE A 49 6.92 -6.49 1.99
N HIS A 50 7.97 -6.20 1.21
CA HIS A 50 8.52 -7.15 0.26
C HIS A 50 9.69 -7.91 0.86
N TRP A 51 9.43 -9.17 1.26
CA TRP A 51 10.40 -10.03 1.94
C TRP A 51 10.28 -11.48 1.48
N GLY A 52 11.41 -12.14 1.20
CA GLY A 52 11.44 -13.51 0.69
C GLY A 52 12.86 -13.92 0.26
N LEU A 53 12.99 -14.99 -0.52
CA LEU A 53 14.29 -15.50 -0.98
C LEU A 53 15.11 -14.45 -1.73
N TYR A 54 14.48 -13.57 -2.49
CA TYR A 54 15.12 -12.47 -3.21
C TYR A 54 15.84 -11.47 -2.27
N SER A 55 15.51 -11.46 -0.98
CA SER A 55 16.23 -10.66 0.02
C SER A 55 17.65 -11.20 0.30
N VAL A 56 17.97 -12.42 -0.13
CA VAL A 56 19.33 -12.98 -0.02
C VAL A 56 20.27 -12.35 -1.04
N PRO A 57 20.05 -12.49 -2.36
CA PRO A 57 20.89 -11.80 -3.33
C PRO A 57 20.70 -10.28 -3.27
N SER A 58 19.52 -9.80 -2.91
CA SER A 58 19.17 -8.37 -2.75
C SER A 58 19.76 -7.52 -3.89
N PHE A 59 19.68 -7.96 -5.12
CA PHE A 59 20.34 -7.32 -6.24
C PHE A 59 19.40 -7.13 -7.44
N ALA A 60 19.43 -5.92 -7.93
CA ALA A 60 19.02 -5.55 -9.29
C ALA A 60 19.86 -4.34 -9.71
N PRO A 61 20.00 -4.02 -10.99
CA PRO A 61 20.58 -2.75 -11.41
C PRO A 61 19.84 -1.58 -10.74
N ARG A 62 20.60 -0.55 -10.33
CA ARG A 62 20.06 0.61 -9.61
C ARG A 62 18.84 1.21 -10.31
N GLY A 63 17.79 1.44 -9.56
CA GLY A 63 16.52 1.95 -10.08
C GLY A 63 15.60 0.88 -10.69
N THR A 64 15.87 -0.40 -10.40
CA THR A 64 15.02 -1.53 -10.77
C THR A 64 14.75 -2.42 -9.56
N TYR A 65 13.89 -3.42 -9.70
CA TYR A 65 13.28 -4.20 -8.65
C TYR A 65 14.12 -5.44 -8.27
N ALA A 66 14.62 -5.51 -7.04
CA ALA A 66 15.42 -6.62 -6.53
C ALA A 66 14.59 -7.90 -6.31
N GLU A 67 13.32 -7.78 -6.01
CA GLU A 67 12.39 -8.91 -5.86
C GLU A 67 12.14 -9.66 -7.19
N TRP A 68 12.52 -9.07 -8.32
CA TRP A 68 12.49 -9.69 -9.63
C TRP A 68 13.80 -10.44 -9.99
N TYR A 69 14.64 -10.74 -9.01
CA TYR A 69 15.96 -11.34 -9.22
C TYR A 69 15.91 -12.64 -10.02
N TRP A 70 15.06 -13.60 -9.61
CA TRP A 70 14.97 -14.90 -10.29
C TRP A 70 14.49 -14.75 -11.73
N HIS A 71 13.48 -13.94 -11.97
CA HIS A 71 13.01 -13.65 -13.33
C HIS A 71 14.09 -12.95 -14.18
N ALA A 72 14.90 -12.08 -13.60
CA ALA A 72 15.98 -11.43 -14.29
C ALA A 72 17.15 -12.40 -14.57
N LYS A 73 17.40 -13.36 -13.68
CA LYS A 73 18.44 -14.39 -13.86
C LYS A 73 18.06 -15.41 -14.94
N ASP A 74 16.89 -16.03 -14.84
CA ASP A 74 16.53 -17.23 -15.61
C ASP A 74 15.35 -17.02 -16.58
N GLY A 75 14.67 -15.88 -16.51
CA GLY A 75 13.54 -15.55 -17.39
C GLY A 75 13.95 -15.28 -18.84
N ASP A 76 12.99 -14.85 -19.65
CA ASP A 76 13.19 -14.58 -21.08
C ASP A 76 14.21 -13.45 -21.31
N GLN A 77 15.42 -13.86 -21.70
CA GLN A 77 16.53 -12.99 -22.06
C GLN A 77 16.36 -12.34 -23.46
N THR A 78 15.40 -12.85 -24.24
CA THR A 78 15.18 -12.43 -25.64
C THR A 78 14.15 -11.30 -25.76
N GLY A 79 13.69 -10.74 -24.64
CA GLY A 79 12.65 -9.71 -24.58
C GLY A 79 12.93 -8.53 -25.51
N LYS A 80 11.90 -8.06 -26.22
CA LYS A 80 11.96 -6.94 -27.20
C LYS A 80 12.41 -5.59 -26.59
N HIS A 81 12.53 -5.52 -25.27
CA HIS A 81 12.90 -4.29 -24.57
C HIS A 81 14.37 -4.33 -24.12
N GLN A 82 15.17 -3.47 -24.71
CA GLN A 82 16.61 -3.34 -24.39
C GLN A 82 16.89 -3.19 -22.87
N ALA A 83 16.01 -2.52 -22.12
CA ALA A 83 16.11 -2.37 -20.69
C ALA A 83 15.89 -3.69 -19.91
N ALA A 84 15.04 -4.60 -20.40
CA ALA A 84 14.86 -5.92 -19.79
C ALA A 84 16.11 -6.80 -20.01
N VAL A 85 16.66 -6.77 -21.22
CA VAL A 85 17.92 -7.47 -21.56
C VAL A 85 19.08 -6.95 -20.70
N GLY A 86 19.22 -5.64 -20.56
CA GLY A 86 20.27 -5.03 -19.74
C GLY A 86 20.17 -5.43 -18.25
N ARG A 87 18.95 -5.51 -17.72
CA ARG A 87 18.72 -6.00 -16.34
C ARG A 87 19.10 -7.47 -16.19
N ALA A 88 18.70 -8.31 -17.13
CA ALA A 88 19.02 -9.73 -17.13
C ALA A 88 20.54 -9.98 -17.18
N THR A 89 21.24 -9.34 -18.12
CA THR A 89 22.70 -9.44 -18.24
C THR A 89 23.41 -9.04 -16.95
N ALA A 90 23.07 -7.89 -16.38
CA ALA A 90 23.68 -7.42 -15.15
C ALA A 90 23.40 -8.34 -13.95
N THR A 91 22.21 -8.93 -13.90
CA THR A 91 21.83 -9.88 -12.83
C THR A 91 22.60 -11.19 -12.98
N GLN A 92 22.75 -11.72 -14.19
CA GLN A 92 23.55 -12.92 -14.44
C GLN A 92 25.05 -12.69 -14.15
N GLU A 93 25.60 -11.58 -14.59
CA GLU A 93 27.01 -11.23 -14.29
C GLU A 93 27.25 -11.12 -12.78
N PHE A 94 26.33 -10.49 -12.05
CA PHE A 94 26.38 -10.43 -10.60
C PHE A 94 26.30 -11.83 -9.97
N HIS A 95 25.33 -12.64 -10.41
CA HIS A 95 25.10 -13.98 -9.88
C HIS A 95 26.34 -14.86 -10.06
N ASN A 96 26.85 -14.96 -11.29
CA ASN A 96 28.00 -15.81 -11.61
C ASN A 96 29.26 -15.39 -10.86
N ARG A 97 29.46 -14.07 -10.69
CA ARG A 97 30.59 -13.52 -9.95
C ARG A 97 30.53 -13.79 -8.46
N ILE A 98 29.36 -13.72 -7.84
CA ILE A 98 29.20 -13.79 -6.37
C ILE A 98 28.93 -15.21 -5.89
N TYR A 99 28.11 -15.95 -6.63
CA TYR A 99 27.64 -17.28 -6.21
C TYR A 99 28.20 -18.41 -7.07
N GLY A 100 28.58 -18.15 -8.32
CA GLY A 100 29.00 -19.15 -9.29
C GLY A 100 27.88 -19.53 -10.27
N GLU A 101 28.27 -20.07 -11.43
CA GLU A 101 27.37 -20.44 -12.51
C GLU A 101 26.43 -21.60 -12.13
N ASP A 102 26.91 -22.51 -11.28
CA ASP A 102 26.18 -23.72 -10.86
C ASP A 102 25.25 -23.47 -9.66
N PHE A 103 25.25 -22.24 -9.09
CA PHE A 103 24.41 -21.90 -7.94
C PHE A 103 22.99 -21.55 -8.41
N GLU A 104 22.02 -22.32 -7.96
CA GLU A 104 20.61 -22.12 -8.35
C GLU A 104 19.87 -21.16 -7.42
N TYR A 105 18.76 -20.60 -7.90
CA TYR A 105 17.90 -19.75 -7.05
C TYR A 105 17.39 -20.50 -5.81
N SER A 106 17.12 -21.78 -5.95
CA SER A 106 16.68 -22.66 -4.86
C SER A 106 17.72 -22.81 -3.73
N ASP A 107 19.01 -22.58 -4.01
CA ASP A 107 20.06 -22.68 -2.99
C ASP A 107 20.01 -21.53 -1.98
N PHE A 108 19.39 -20.40 -2.34
CA PHE A 108 19.15 -19.30 -1.41
C PHE A 108 18.29 -19.66 -0.20
N ARG A 109 17.52 -20.75 -0.25
CA ARG A 109 16.68 -21.19 0.88
C ARG A 109 17.49 -21.36 2.17
N SER A 110 18.69 -21.90 2.10
CA SER A 110 19.57 -22.08 3.26
C SER A 110 20.16 -20.77 3.80
N GLN A 111 20.11 -19.70 3.01
CA GLN A 111 20.65 -18.39 3.35
C GLN A 111 19.56 -17.37 3.77
N PHE A 112 18.30 -17.67 3.49
CA PHE A 112 17.17 -16.90 4.00
C PHE A 112 16.89 -17.36 5.42
N THR A 113 17.53 -16.73 6.40
CA THR A 113 17.57 -17.23 7.77
C THR A 113 16.55 -16.61 8.72
N ALA A 114 16.14 -15.37 8.47
CA ALA A 114 15.24 -14.59 9.35
C ALA A 114 15.64 -14.65 10.85
N ASN A 115 16.92 -14.91 11.17
CA ASN A 115 17.37 -15.14 12.53
C ASN A 115 17.41 -13.86 13.40
N MET A 116 17.22 -12.70 12.80
CA MET A 116 17.06 -11.41 13.47
C MET A 116 15.62 -10.87 13.35
N PHE A 117 14.70 -11.71 12.88
CA PHE A 117 13.29 -11.35 12.78
C PHE A 117 12.63 -11.40 14.15
N GLU A 118 12.30 -10.24 14.67
CA GLU A 118 11.57 -10.05 15.92
C GLU A 118 10.21 -9.39 15.58
N PRO A 119 9.14 -10.19 15.40
CA PRO A 119 7.85 -9.71 14.91
C PRO A 119 7.24 -8.62 15.78
N THR A 120 7.39 -8.74 17.11
CA THR A 120 6.92 -7.72 18.05
C THR A 120 7.65 -6.39 17.88
N GLU A 121 8.95 -6.40 17.60
CA GLU A 121 9.70 -5.17 17.38
C GLU A 121 9.31 -4.53 16.02
N TRP A 122 9.07 -5.35 14.97
CA TRP A 122 8.53 -4.84 13.71
C TRP A 122 7.16 -4.19 13.93
N ALA A 123 6.25 -4.86 14.64
CA ALA A 123 4.92 -4.34 14.93
C ALA A 123 4.96 -3.01 15.69
N LYS A 124 5.89 -2.85 16.65
CA LYS A 124 6.11 -1.57 17.34
C LYS A 124 6.60 -0.46 16.42
N VAL A 125 7.49 -0.76 15.47
CA VAL A 125 7.92 0.20 14.44
C VAL A 125 6.73 0.64 13.59
N PHE A 126 5.89 -0.31 13.15
CA PHE A 126 4.69 -0.02 12.37
C PHE A 126 3.69 0.81 13.17
N LYS A 127 3.51 0.52 14.45
CA LYS A 127 2.68 1.35 15.34
C LYS A 127 3.20 2.76 15.46
N ARG A 128 4.51 2.91 15.69
CA ARG A 128 5.16 4.23 15.79
C ARG A 128 5.08 5.01 14.48
N SER A 129 5.07 4.35 13.33
CA SER A 129 4.90 5.02 12.04
C SER A 129 3.50 5.61 11.82
N GLY A 130 2.53 5.23 12.65
CA GLY A 130 1.12 5.62 12.52
C GLY A 130 0.32 4.77 11.52
N ALA A 131 0.90 3.71 10.94
CA ALA A 131 0.20 2.83 10.02
C ALA A 131 -1.05 2.18 10.66
N LYS A 132 -2.10 2.04 9.86
CA LYS A 132 -3.37 1.41 10.28
C LYS A 132 -3.52 -0.01 9.75
N TYR A 133 -2.75 -0.38 8.77
CA TYR A 133 -2.67 -1.72 8.23
C TYR A 133 -1.26 -2.02 7.71
N VAL A 134 -0.95 -3.29 7.62
CA VAL A 134 0.30 -3.83 7.08
C VAL A 134 -0.06 -4.86 6.03
N VAL A 135 0.71 -4.97 4.96
CA VAL A 135 0.56 -6.01 3.93
C VAL A 135 1.91 -6.69 3.74
N LEU A 136 1.99 -7.98 4.07
CA LEU A 136 3.20 -8.79 3.88
C LEU A 136 3.10 -9.59 2.58
N THR A 137 4.16 -9.63 1.77
CA THR A 137 4.27 -10.60 0.67
C THR A 137 4.31 -12.02 1.24
N SER A 138 3.15 -12.64 1.45
CA SER A 138 3.09 -14.02 1.92
C SER A 138 3.74 -14.98 0.92
N LYS A 139 3.53 -14.73 -0.38
CA LYS A 139 4.19 -15.39 -1.51
C LYS A 139 4.35 -14.40 -2.65
N HIS A 140 5.57 -14.14 -3.09
CA HIS A 140 5.86 -13.40 -4.32
C HIS A 140 5.85 -14.31 -5.55
N HIS A 141 6.14 -13.81 -6.73
CA HIS A 141 6.12 -14.55 -8.00
C HIS A 141 7.14 -15.71 -8.09
N ASP A 142 8.11 -15.79 -7.17
CA ASP A 142 9.02 -16.93 -7.05
C ASP A 142 8.37 -18.18 -6.44
N GLY A 143 7.14 -18.04 -5.94
CA GLY A 143 6.36 -19.13 -5.39
C GLY A 143 6.81 -19.59 -4.00
N TYR A 144 7.85 -18.97 -3.39
CA TYR A 144 8.29 -19.33 -2.05
C TYR A 144 7.33 -18.77 -1.00
N CYS A 145 6.72 -19.67 -0.23
CA CYS A 145 5.72 -19.31 0.76
C CYS A 145 6.35 -18.97 2.11
N LEU A 146 5.93 -17.87 2.73
CA LEU A 146 6.36 -17.49 4.08
C LEU A 146 5.52 -18.14 5.19
N TRP A 147 4.72 -19.16 4.85
CA TRP A 147 3.89 -19.97 5.75
C TRP A 147 4.03 -21.46 5.37
N PRO A 148 3.57 -22.43 6.19
CA PRO A 148 3.74 -23.87 5.95
C PRO A 148 2.85 -24.39 4.82
N SER A 149 3.10 -23.96 3.57
CA SER A 149 2.36 -24.45 2.39
C SER A 149 2.91 -25.80 1.91
N LYS A 150 2.08 -26.81 2.01
CA LYS A 150 2.35 -28.14 1.48
C LYS A 150 2.34 -28.14 -0.06
N GLU A 151 1.41 -27.41 -0.65
CA GLU A 151 1.23 -27.30 -2.09
C GLU A 151 2.47 -26.68 -2.78
N ALA A 152 3.10 -25.71 -2.14
CA ALA A 152 4.38 -25.16 -2.63
C ALA A 152 5.44 -26.25 -2.69
N SER A 153 5.66 -26.97 -1.59
CA SER A 153 6.68 -28.02 -1.51
C SER A 153 6.39 -29.19 -2.46
N GLU A 154 5.13 -29.59 -2.60
CA GLU A 154 4.72 -30.67 -3.52
C GLU A 154 4.89 -30.25 -4.99
N SER A 155 4.49 -29.04 -5.38
CA SER A 155 4.58 -28.58 -6.77
C SER A 155 6.03 -28.35 -7.21
N PHE A 156 6.88 -27.84 -6.34
CA PHE A 156 8.30 -27.63 -6.62
C PHE A 156 9.14 -28.91 -6.44
N GLY A 157 8.60 -29.98 -5.83
CA GLY A 157 9.30 -31.23 -5.55
C GLY A 157 10.43 -31.11 -4.55
N MET A 158 10.42 -30.03 -3.75
CA MET A 158 11.41 -29.73 -2.72
C MET A 158 10.77 -28.81 -1.66
N PRO A 159 11.33 -28.71 -0.44
CA PRO A 159 10.85 -27.75 0.55
C PRO A 159 10.84 -26.33 0.00
N TRP A 160 9.64 -25.73 -0.23
CA TRP A 160 9.49 -24.42 -0.87
C TRP A 160 8.66 -23.45 -0.02
N ASN A 161 8.90 -23.52 1.29
CA ASN A 161 8.29 -22.61 2.26
C ASN A 161 9.22 -22.36 3.45
N SER A 162 8.93 -21.33 4.25
CA SER A 162 9.75 -20.86 5.34
C SER A 162 9.78 -21.79 6.57
N VAL A 163 8.88 -22.75 6.66
CA VAL A 163 8.83 -23.72 7.76
C VAL A 163 9.71 -24.94 7.45
N ASP A 164 9.62 -25.46 6.23
CA ASP A 164 10.33 -26.67 5.80
C ASP A 164 11.77 -26.35 5.33
N SER A 165 12.09 -25.09 5.06
CA SER A 165 13.42 -24.63 4.64
C SER A 165 13.73 -23.23 5.15
N GLY A 166 15.00 -22.87 5.20
CA GLY A 166 15.43 -21.53 5.66
C GLY A 166 15.14 -21.28 7.14
N PRO A 167 14.24 -20.36 7.48
CA PRO A 167 14.00 -19.93 8.87
C PRO A 167 13.43 -21.00 9.80
N SER A 168 12.80 -22.03 9.26
CA SER A 168 12.02 -23.04 10.02
C SER A 168 10.93 -22.42 10.91
N ARG A 169 10.25 -21.38 10.38
CA ARG A 169 9.22 -20.59 11.09
C ARG A 169 8.06 -20.24 10.15
N ASP A 170 6.87 -20.14 10.73
CA ASP A 170 5.71 -19.51 10.09
C ASP A 170 5.82 -17.99 10.23
N LEU A 171 6.45 -17.36 9.25
CA LEU A 171 6.69 -15.90 9.28
C LEU A 171 5.40 -15.10 9.09
N VAL A 172 4.41 -15.65 8.39
CA VAL A 172 3.10 -15.02 8.22
C VAL A 172 2.34 -15.04 9.54
N GLY A 173 2.29 -16.20 10.22
CA GLY A 173 1.62 -16.33 11.52
C GLY A 173 2.25 -15.45 12.57
N ASP A 174 3.56 -15.53 12.74
CA ASP A 174 4.31 -14.75 13.73
C ASP A 174 4.08 -13.23 13.57
N LEU A 175 4.11 -12.73 12.33
CA LEU A 175 3.90 -11.30 12.09
C LEU A 175 2.43 -10.91 12.24
N THR A 176 1.50 -11.78 11.83
CA THR A 176 0.06 -11.54 11.96
C THR A 176 -0.34 -11.31 13.42
N ASP A 177 0.12 -12.18 14.29
CA ASP A 177 -0.16 -12.09 15.72
C ASP A 177 0.40 -10.79 16.33
N ALA A 178 1.68 -10.51 16.07
CA ALA A 178 2.33 -9.31 16.59
C ALA A 178 1.69 -7.99 16.10
N VAL A 179 1.32 -7.92 14.81
CA VAL A 179 0.68 -6.74 14.21
C VAL A 179 -0.70 -6.51 14.82
N ARG A 180 -1.46 -7.59 15.05
CA ARG A 180 -2.79 -7.52 15.67
C ARG A 180 -2.72 -7.13 17.14
N GLU A 181 -1.72 -7.57 17.88
CA GLU A 181 -1.49 -7.15 19.27
C GLU A 181 -1.31 -5.63 19.41
N GLU A 182 -0.71 -4.98 18.40
CA GLU A 182 -0.58 -3.52 18.34
C GLU A 182 -1.86 -2.82 17.84
N GLY A 183 -2.93 -3.56 17.53
CA GLY A 183 -4.21 -3.03 17.04
C GLY A 183 -4.14 -2.54 15.59
N ILE A 184 -3.21 -3.06 14.80
CA ILE A 184 -3.05 -2.79 13.37
C ILE A 184 -3.69 -3.93 12.58
N LYS A 185 -4.34 -3.62 11.47
CA LYS A 185 -4.94 -4.64 10.59
C LYS A 185 -3.85 -5.31 9.76
N MET A 186 -3.87 -6.65 9.73
CA MET A 186 -2.93 -7.44 8.93
C MET A 186 -3.55 -7.82 7.59
N GLY A 187 -2.87 -7.48 6.51
CA GLY A 187 -3.14 -7.87 5.14
C GLY A 187 -2.04 -8.75 4.58
N LEU A 188 -2.36 -9.50 3.55
CA LEU A 188 -1.43 -10.37 2.85
C LEU A 188 -1.42 -10.06 1.36
N TYR A 189 -0.22 -9.90 0.80
CA TYR A 189 -0.02 -9.95 -0.63
C TYR A 189 0.10 -11.41 -1.06
N TYR A 190 -0.56 -11.76 -2.13
CA TYR A 190 -0.52 -13.10 -2.71
C TYR A 190 -0.37 -13.03 -4.23
N SER A 191 0.76 -13.53 -4.76
CA SER A 191 0.89 -13.70 -6.21
C SER A 191 0.04 -14.87 -6.69
N ILE A 192 -0.87 -14.60 -7.63
CA ILE A 192 -1.62 -15.67 -8.32
C ILE A 192 -0.78 -16.37 -9.38
N TRP A 193 0.41 -15.86 -9.66
CA TRP A 193 1.32 -16.36 -10.69
C TRP A 193 2.70 -16.69 -10.11
N ASP A 194 3.09 -17.98 -10.16
CA ASP A 194 4.44 -18.43 -9.84
C ASP A 194 5.24 -18.58 -11.13
N TRP A 195 6.33 -17.83 -11.30
CA TRP A 195 7.10 -17.76 -12.54
C TRP A 195 7.63 -19.09 -13.05
N PHE A 196 8.17 -19.90 -12.14
CA PHE A 196 8.91 -21.13 -12.47
C PHE A 196 8.31 -22.35 -11.77
N ASN A 197 7.03 -22.34 -11.47
CA ASN A 197 6.39 -23.51 -10.89
C ASN A 197 6.52 -24.70 -11.85
N PRO A 198 7.01 -25.87 -11.39
CA PRO A 198 7.22 -27.05 -12.24
C PRO A 198 5.95 -27.62 -12.90
N TYR A 199 4.78 -27.20 -12.47
CA TYR A 199 3.54 -27.53 -13.19
C TYR A 199 3.43 -26.81 -14.54
N TRP A 200 4.20 -25.73 -14.75
CA TRP A 200 4.37 -25.16 -16.07
C TRP A 200 5.43 -25.95 -16.85
N PRO A 201 5.11 -26.64 -17.98
CA PRO A 201 6.12 -27.21 -18.85
C PRO A 201 7.08 -26.13 -19.33
N GLU A 202 8.33 -26.46 -19.59
CA GLU A 202 9.34 -25.50 -20.03
C GLU A 202 8.90 -24.67 -21.26
N GLU A 203 8.16 -25.32 -22.17
CA GLU A 203 7.55 -24.72 -23.36
C GLU A 203 6.35 -23.81 -23.06
N ASP A 204 5.69 -23.97 -21.90
CA ASP A 204 4.49 -23.25 -21.48
C ASP A 204 4.76 -22.26 -20.34
N GLN A 205 6.02 -22.09 -19.93
CA GLN A 205 6.36 -21.19 -18.82
C GLN A 205 5.90 -19.75 -19.09
N PRO A 206 5.19 -19.14 -18.13
CA PRO A 206 4.65 -17.79 -18.26
C PRO A 206 5.69 -16.71 -18.47
N THR A 207 6.93 -16.97 -18.09
CA THR A 207 8.08 -16.06 -18.28
C THR A 207 8.44 -15.86 -19.75
N ARG A 208 8.08 -16.80 -20.62
CA ARG A 208 8.26 -16.69 -22.05
C ARG A 208 7.06 -15.97 -22.68
N ARG A 209 7.07 -14.66 -22.61
CA ARG A 209 6.04 -13.79 -23.16
C ARG A 209 5.68 -14.22 -24.60
N ASN A 210 4.52 -14.78 -24.87
CA ASN A 210 3.85 -15.04 -26.13
C ASN A 210 3.42 -16.49 -26.39
N LYS A 211 3.57 -17.42 -25.43
CA LYS A 211 2.93 -18.73 -25.58
C LYS A 211 1.69 -18.79 -24.70
N PRO A 212 0.51 -19.19 -25.23
CA PRO A 212 -0.63 -19.50 -24.38
C PRO A 212 -0.29 -20.69 -23.52
N CYS A 213 -0.54 -20.58 -22.23
CA CYS A 213 -0.47 -21.69 -21.30
C CYS A 213 -1.43 -22.81 -21.75
N ASN A 214 -0.99 -24.06 -21.65
CA ASN A 214 -1.86 -25.20 -21.89
C ASN A 214 -2.96 -25.26 -20.82
N ASP A 215 -4.20 -25.40 -21.24
CA ASP A 215 -5.35 -25.36 -20.32
C ASP A 215 -5.31 -26.47 -19.26
N VAL A 216 -4.79 -27.65 -19.58
CA VAL A 216 -4.64 -28.75 -18.60
C VAL A 216 -3.63 -28.41 -17.51
N THR A 217 -2.50 -27.83 -17.90
CA THR A 217 -1.44 -27.42 -16.97
C THR A 217 -1.91 -26.26 -16.11
N LEU A 218 -2.61 -25.30 -16.72
CA LEU A 218 -3.19 -24.16 -16.02
C LEU A 218 -4.22 -24.64 -14.98
N ALA A 219 -5.16 -25.50 -15.36
CA ALA A 219 -6.15 -26.06 -14.44
C ALA A 219 -5.47 -26.80 -13.27
N LYS A 220 -4.41 -27.56 -13.53
CA LYS A 220 -3.64 -28.24 -12.49
C LYS A 220 -3.04 -27.23 -11.50
N TYR A 221 -2.38 -26.18 -11.99
CA TYR A 221 -1.82 -25.12 -11.12
C TYR A 221 -2.91 -24.42 -10.30
N ILE A 222 -4.02 -24.05 -10.94
CA ILE A 222 -5.11 -23.33 -10.27
C ILE A 222 -5.70 -24.19 -9.15
N HIS A 223 -6.04 -25.45 -9.43
CA HIS A 223 -6.77 -26.28 -8.49
C HIS A 223 -5.91 -27.04 -7.48
N GLU A 224 -4.63 -27.31 -7.79
CA GLU A 224 -3.73 -28.03 -6.91
C GLU A 224 -2.73 -27.10 -6.16
N VAL A 225 -2.57 -25.83 -6.59
CA VAL A 225 -1.65 -24.88 -5.94
C VAL A 225 -2.36 -23.59 -5.54
N MET A 226 -2.83 -22.80 -6.53
CA MET A 226 -3.31 -21.44 -6.29
C MET A 226 -4.54 -21.40 -5.35
N TYR A 227 -5.57 -22.18 -5.63
CA TYR A 227 -6.80 -22.22 -4.83
C TYR A 227 -6.58 -22.76 -3.42
N PRO A 228 -5.90 -23.92 -3.22
CA PRO A 228 -5.61 -24.41 -1.89
C PRO A 228 -4.80 -23.41 -1.06
N GLN A 229 -3.71 -22.86 -1.59
CA GLN A 229 -2.89 -21.88 -0.90
C GLN A 229 -3.67 -20.60 -0.54
N PHE A 230 -4.49 -20.08 -1.48
CA PHE A 230 -5.31 -18.91 -1.21
C PHE A 230 -6.31 -19.16 -0.07
N LYS A 231 -6.98 -20.31 -0.08
CA LYS A 231 -7.91 -20.68 0.99
C LYS A 231 -7.20 -20.87 2.31
N GLU A 232 -6.04 -21.52 2.29
CA GLU A 232 -5.21 -21.75 3.47
C GLU A 232 -4.82 -20.43 4.16
N ILE A 233 -4.32 -19.43 3.40
CA ILE A 233 -3.97 -18.14 4.00
C ILE A 233 -5.20 -17.38 4.54
N VAL A 234 -6.35 -17.53 3.90
CA VAL A 234 -7.60 -16.90 4.36
C VAL A 234 -8.11 -17.56 5.63
N GLU A 235 -8.16 -18.89 5.66
CA GLU A 235 -8.71 -19.66 6.77
C GLU A 235 -7.80 -19.64 8.01
N ASN A 236 -6.47 -19.65 7.82
CA ASN A 236 -5.51 -19.69 8.93
C ASN A 236 -5.17 -18.31 9.49
N TYR A 237 -5.13 -17.28 8.65
CA TYR A 237 -4.65 -15.95 9.08
C TYR A 237 -5.70 -14.85 9.00
N GLU A 238 -6.87 -15.09 8.42
CA GLU A 238 -7.98 -14.12 8.34
C GLU A 238 -7.53 -12.70 7.94
N PRO A 239 -6.82 -12.51 6.80
CA PRO A 239 -6.25 -11.22 6.44
C PRO A 239 -7.34 -10.17 6.24
N ALA A 240 -7.17 -9.01 6.86
CA ALA A 240 -8.09 -7.89 6.67
C ALA A 240 -8.05 -7.31 5.25
N LEU A 241 -6.95 -7.53 4.53
CA LEU A 241 -6.76 -7.11 3.15
C LEU A 241 -6.00 -8.20 2.38
N ILE A 242 -6.44 -8.48 1.16
CA ILE A 242 -5.73 -9.35 0.22
C ILE A 242 -5.30 -8.50 -0.97
N PHE A 243 -3.99 -8.32 -1.10
CA PHE A 243 -3.36 -7.69 -2.24
C PHE A 243 -2.94 -8.79 -3.23
N SER A 244 -3.77 -9.06 -4.25
CA SER A 244 -3.44 -9.96 -5.34
C SER A 244 -2.45 -9.31 -6.31
N ASP A 245 -1.62 -10.11 -6.97
CA ASP A 245 -0.71 -9.64 -8.02
C ASP A 245 -0.36 -10.78 -9.00
N GLY A 246 0.29 -10.45 -10.12
CA GLY A 246 0.58 -11.43 -11.17
C GLY A 246 -0.58 -11.62 -12.16
N ASP A 247 -1.56 -10.75 -12.11
CA ASP A 247 -2.82 -10.79 -12.86
C ASP A 247 -2.66 -10.50 -14.35
N TRP A 248 -1.68 -9.70 -14.75
CA TRP A 248 -1.55 -9.11 -16.10
C TRP A 248 -1.27 -10.10 -17.22
N TRP A 249 -0.98 -11.34 -16.87
CA TRP A 249 -0.60 -12.34 -17.86
C TRP A 249 -1.81 -12.97 -18.57
N MET A 250 -2.89 -13.25 -17.83
CA MET A 250 -4.14 -13.82 -18.37
C MET A 250 -5.37 -13.03 -17.89
N ASP A 251 -6.49 -13.25 -18.57
CA ASP A 251 -7.78 -12.75 -18.13
C ASP A 251 -8.31 -13.50 -16.89
N ASP A 252 -9.34 -12.95 -16.28
CA ASP A 252 -9.96 -13.45 -15.05
C ASP A 252 -10.69 -14.79 -15.25
N GLU A 253 -11.24 -15.03 -16.47
CA GLU A 253 -11.84 -16.32 -16.82
C GLU A 253 -10.80 -17.43 -16.78
N ARG A 254 -9.62 -17.21 -17.35
CA ARG A 254 -8.56 -18.22 -17.38
C ARG A 254 -7.90 -18.41 -16.02
N TRP A 255 -7.79 -17.36 -15.21
CA TRP A 255 -7.35 -17.46 -13.81
C TRP A 255 -8.41 -18.03 -12.88
N GLU A 256 -9.66 -18.14 -13.32
CA GLU A 256 -10.81 -18.58 -12.52
C GLU A 256 -10.95 -17.74 -11.23
N THR A 257 -10.64 -16.46 -11.28
CA THR A 257 -10.62 -15.60 -10.06
C THR A 257 -12.02 -15.29 -9.54
N LYS A 258 -13.03 -15.21 -10.41
CA LYS A 258 -14.43 -14.95 -9.97
C LYS A 258 -14.97 -16.03 -9.02
N PRO A 259 -14.84 -17.36 -9.29
CA PRO A 259 -15.23 -18.38 -8.33
C PRO A 259 -14.46 -18.30 -7.01
N LEU A 260 -13.17 -17.97 -7.06
CA LEU A 260 -12.33 -17.80 -5.87
C LEU A 260 -12.80 -16.63 -5.00
N LEU A 261 -13.12 -15.48 -5.61
CA LEU A 261 -13.67 -14.32 -4.92
C LEU A 261 -15.07 -14.57 -4.37
N ALA A 262 -15.92 -15.26 -5.11
CA ALA A 262 -17.23 -15.68 -4.61
C ALA A 262 -17.11 -16.58 -3.38
N TRP A 263 -16.16 -17.53 -3.39
CA TRP A 263 -15.84 -18.31 -2.20
C TRP A 263 -15.39 -17.43 -1.03
N LEU A 264 -14.48 -16.48 -1.27
CA LEU A 264 -13.97 -15.55 -0.25
C LEU A 264 -15.12 -14.79 0.42
N PHE A 265 -16.01 -14.19 -0.36
CA PHE A 265 -17.09 -13.35 0.15
C PHE A 265 -18.24 -14.13 0.80
N ASN A 266 -18.38 -15.43 0.49
CA ASN A 266 -19.43 -16.25 1.08
C ASN A 266 -18.93 -17.06 2.29
N ASN A 267 -17.67 -17.52 2.29
CA ASN A 267 -17.21 -18.57 3.19
C ASN A 267 -16.04 -18.17 4.10
N ALA A 268 -15.29 -17.10 3.79
CA ALA A 268 -14.16 -16.70 4.63
C ALA A 268 -14.63 -16.35 6.06
N PRO A 269 -13.85 -16.70 7.09
CA PRO A 269 -14.19 -16.37 8.47
C PRO A 269 -14.38 -14.85 8.69
N ASN A 270 -13.58 -14.05 8.00
CA ASN A 270 -13.58 -12.58 8.05
C ASN A 270 -14.24 -11.93 6.82
N LYS A 271 -15.16 -12.63 6.15
CA LYS A 271 -15.83 -12.18 4.91
C LYS A 271 -16.43 -10.77 4.95
N ASP A 272 -16.85 -10.32 6.13
CA ASP A 272 -17.45 -9.00 6.30
C ASP A 272 -16.42 -7.87 6.42
N GLU A 273 -15.17 -8.20 6.73
CA GLU A 273 -14.07 -7.22 6.94
C GLU A 273 -13.03 -7.22 5.81
N VAL A 274 -12.85 -8.32 5.10
CA VAL A 274 -11.79 -8.47 4.10
C VAL A 274 -11.96 -7.50 2.94
N VAL A 275 -10.87 -6.84 2.57
CA VAL A 275 -10.79 -5.94 1.42
C VAL A 275 -9.89 -6.57 0.35
N ILE A 276 -10.25 -6.41 -0.91
CA ILE A 276 -9.46 -6.88 -2.06
C ILE A 276 -9.12 -5.72 -2.98
N ASN A 277 -7.98 -5.82 -3.67
CA ASN A 277 -7.60 -4.89 -4.72
C ASN A 277 -8.25 -5.24 -6.08
N ASP A 278 -7.75 -4.64 -7.16
CA ASP A 278 -8.23 -4.81 -8.54
C ASP A 278 -7.38 -5.75 -9.41
N ARG A 279 -6.45 -6.53 -8.81
CA ARG A 279 -5.48 -7.35 -9.56
C ARG A 279 -5.89 -8.83 -9.65
N TRP A 280 -6.97 -9.12 -10.38
CA TRP A 280 -7.59 -10.44 -10.47
C TRP A 280 -7.68 -11.00 -11.90
N GLY A 281 -6.79 -10.58 -12.80
CA GLY A 281 -6.77 -10.85 -14.23
C GLY A 281 -6.65 -9.53 -14.99
N LYS A 282 -6.76 -9.54 -16.31
CA LYS A 282 -6.67 -8.31 -17.13
C LYS A 282 -7.88 -7.38 -16.96
N VAL A 283 -8.32 -7.20 -15.73
CA VAL A 283 -9.51 -6.42 -15.36
C VAL A 283 -9.18 -5.24 -14.42
N ARG A 284 -7.90 -4.89 -14.32
CA ARG A 284 -7.47 -3.74 -13.50
C ARG A 284 -8.23 -2.49 -13.85
N LYS A 285 -8.64 -1.72 -12.84
CA LYS A 285 -9.40 -0.46 -12.97
C LYS A 285 -10.80 -0.65 -13.56
N GLU A 286 -11.30 -1.88 -13.57
CA GLU A 286 -12.65 -2.22 -14.00
C GLU A 286 -13.42 -2.90 -12.88
N HIS A 287 -12.79 -3.84 -12.16
CA HIS A 287 -13.39 -4.66 -11.13
C HIS A 287 -12.51 -4.77 -9.89
N GLY A 288 -13.15 -5.03 -8.74
CA GLY A 288 -12.48 -5.20 -7.46
C GLY A 288 -12.91 -4.20 -6.40
N GLY A 289 -12.41 -4.37 -5.17
CA GLY A 289 -12.80 -3.56 -4.02
C GLY A 289 -12.20 -2.16 -4.00
N TYR A 290 -10.95 -2.02 -4.46
CA TYR A 290 -10.27 -0.75 -4.67
C TYR A 290 -9.25 -0.86 -5.80
N TYR A 291 -8.94 0.26 -6.45
CA TYR A 291 -8.00 0.28 -7.56
C TYR A 291 -6.59 0.63 -7.11
N THR A 292 -5.61 0.00 -7.72
CA THR A 292 -4.21 0.20 -7.40
C THR A 292 -3.49 1.07 -8.42
N THR A 293 -2.61 1.94 -7.93
CA THR A 293 -1.57 2.59 -8.74
C THR A 293 -0.21 2.29 -8.14
N GLU A 294 0.82 2.21 -9.00
CA GLU A 294 2.18 1.90 -8.62
C GLU A 294 3.10 2.97 -9.21
N TYR A 295 3.73 3.76 -8.34
CA TYR A 295 4.48 4.96 -8.71
C TYR A 295 3.69 5.88 -9.67
N GLY A 296 2.38 5.88 -9.52
CA GLY A 296 1.45 6.61 -10.39
C GLY A 296 0.98 7.92 -9.80
N SER A 297 -0.01 8.53 -10.45
CA SER A 297 -0.63 9.78 -10.00
C SER A 297 -2.05 9.60 -9.45
N GLY A 298 -2.50 8.36 -9.24
CA GLY A 298 -3.86 8.04 -8.78
C GLY A 298 -4.95 8.39 -9.82
N PHE A 299 -6.16 8.61 -9.33
CA PHE A 299 -7.34 8.83 -10.16
C PHE A 299 -7.89 10.26 -9.99
N ALA A 300 -8.40 10.82 -11.08
CA ALA A 300 -9.06 12.13 -11.06
C ALA A 300 -10.52 12.04 -10.58
N ASP A 301 -11.19 10.91 -10.86
CA ASP A 301 -12.57 10.68 -10.45
C ASP A 301 -12.65 10.50 -8.91
N PRO A 302 -13.39 11.35 -8.20
CA PRO A 302 -13.48 11.31 -6.75
C PRO A 302 -14.28 10.11 -6.21
N SER A 303 -15.05 9.42 -7.04
CA SER A 303 -15.83 8.24 -6.66
C SER A 303 -14.98 6.97 -6.56
N ILE A 304 -13.78 6.97 -7.15
CA ILE A 304 -12.89 5.82 -7.18
C ILE A 304 -12.17 5.69 -5.84
N LEU A 305 -12.35 4.54 -5.19
CA LEU A 305 -11.53 4.13 -4.06
C LEU A 305 -10.22 3.54 -4.60
N TRP A 306 -9.09 4.07 -4.13
CA TRP A 306 -7.79 3.68 -4.67
C TRP A 306 -6.66 3.73 -3.64
N GLU A 307 -5.58 3.04 -3.97
CA GLU A 307 -4.37 2.97 -3.18
C GLU A 307 -3.15 3.16 -4.08
N GLU A 308 -2.24 4.01 -3.64
CA GLU A 308 -0.93 4.18 -4.24
C GLU A 308 0.09 3.33 -3.50
N ASN A 309 0.78 2.42 -4.18
CA ASN A 309 1.86 1.64 -3.60
C ASN A 309 3.21 2.04 -4.21
N ARG A 310 4.22 2.23 -3.35
CA ARG A 310 5.59 2.59 -3.75
C ARG A 310 6.59 2.35 -2.63
N GLY A 311 7.85 2.10 -2.99
CA GLY A 311 8.95 1.93 -2.05
C GLY A 311 9.40 3.24 -1.40
N ILE A 312 9.99 3.14 -0.23
CA ILE A 312 10.81 4.23 0.32
C ILE A 312 12.01 4.48 -0.60
N GLY A 313 12.60 3.42 -1.16
CA GLY A 313 13.61 3.45 -2.22
C GLY A 313 13.02 3.33 -3.63
N LYS A 314 13.81 2.80 -4.54
CA LYS A 314 13.43 2.53 -5.94
C LYS A 314 13.00 1.07 -6.17
N SER A 315 13.43 0.16 -5.29
CA SER A 315 13.08 -1.25 -5.26
C SER A 315 12.04 -1.49 -4.16
N PHE A 316 11.13 -2.42 -4.35
CA PHE A 316 10.27 -2.91 -3.27
C PHE A 316 11.08 -3.83 -2.35
N GLY A 317 11.66 -4.91 -2.85
CA GLY A 317 12.56 -5.75 -2.07
C GLY A 317 13.86 -5.01 -1.73
N TYR A 318 14.48 -5.37 -0.60
CA TYR A 318 15.77 -4.79 -0.21
C TYR A 318 16.80 -4.88 -1.34
N SER A 319 17.41 -3.76 -1.68
CA SER A 319 18.42 -3.66 -2.73
C SER A 319 19.78 -3.18 -2.18
N ARG A 320 20.80 -4.05 -2.24
CA ARG A 320 22.16 -3.73 -1.77
C ARG A 320 22.89 -2.67 -2.60
N VAL A 321 22.36 -2.32 -3.77
CA VAL A 321 22.93 -1.30 -4.63
C VAL A 321 22.31 0.09 -4.39
N GLU A 322 21.22 0.16 -3.67
CA GLU A 322 20.66 1.44 -3.24
C GLU A 322 21.54 2.08 -2.18
N THR A 323 21.72 3.38 -2.31
CA THR A 323 22.46 4.23 -1.37
C THR A 323 21.50 5.14 -0.64
N TYR A 324 21.98 5.86 0.36
CA TYR A 324 21.15 6.82 1.12
C TYR A 324 20.40 7.81 0.21
N ASP A 325 21.00 8.22 -0.92
CA ASP A 325 20.42 9.17 -1.86
C ASP A 325 19.29 8.56 -2.73
N ASP A 326 19.11 7.24 -2.73
CA ASP A 326 18.02 6.58 -3.43
C ASP A 326 16.74 6.55 -2.60
N TYR A 327 16.86 6.67 -1.29
CA TYR A 327 15.73 6.67 -0.38
C TYR A 327 15.10 8.06 -0.28
N ASN A 328 13.78 8.13 -0.40
CA ASN A 328 13.04 9.36 -0.23
C ASN A 328 13.22 9.90 1.21
N THR A 329 13.28 11.22 1.33
CA THR A 329 13.34 11.88 2.64
C THR A 329 12.00 11.80 3.37
N GLY A 330 12.01 11.93 4.70
CA GLY A 330 10.78 12.02 5.49
C GLY A 330 9.86 13.14 5.02
N GLU A 331 10.43 14.33 4.70
CA GLU A 331 9.69 15.46 4.11
C GLU A 331 8.93 15.04 2.85
N LEU A 332 9.61 14.37 1.92
CA LEU A 332 9.00 13.98 0.64
C LEU A 332 7.92 12.90 0.83
N LEU A 333 8.14 11.95 1.74
CA LEU A 333 7.16 10.92 2.06
C LEU A 333 5.90 11.50 2.71
N ILE A 334 6.06 12.52 3.57
CA ILE A 334 4.93 13.25 4.16
C ILE A 334 4.18 14.05 3.08
N PHE A 335 4.89 14.68 2.14
CA PHE A 335 4.24 15.35 0.99
C PHE A 335 3.46 14.36 0.12
N MET A 336 4.00 13.17 -0.13
CA MET A 336 3.31 12.11 -0.85
C MET A 336 2.03 11.68 -0.11
N LEU A 337 2.12 11.47 1.20
CA LEU A 337 0.96 11.12 2.02
C LEU A 337 -0.13 12.20 1.94
N CYS A 338 0.24 13.48 2.08
CA CYS A 338 -0.69 14.59 1.97
C CYS A 338 -1.32 14.66 0.57
N ASP A 339 -0.53 14.50 -0.49
CA ASP A 339 -1.02 14.54 -1.88
C ASP A 339 -1.99 13.40 -2.17
N ILE A 340 -1.65 12.18 -1.80
CA ILE A 340 -2.46 10.99 -2.04
C ILE A 340 -3.79 11.10 -1.28
N VAL A 341 -3.74 11.43 0.01
CA VAL A 341 -4.93 11.51 0.87
C VAL A 341 -5.84 12.67 0.48
N SER A 342 -5.30 13.82 0.10
CA SER A 342 -6.09 14.96 -0.38
C SER A 342 -6.90 14.63 -1.65
N ARG A 343 -6.40 13.70 -2.46
CA ARG A 343 -7.09 13.19 -3.65
C ARG A 343 -7.96 11.95 -3.37
N GLY A 344 -8.13 11.56 -2.09
CA GLY A 344 -9.02 10.49 -1.66
C GLY A 344 -8.38 9.10 -1.64
N GLY A 345 -7.09 8.96 -1.94
CA GLY A 345 -6.36 7.69 -1.94
C GLY A 345 -5.89 7.25 -0.56
N ASN A 346 -5.45 5.99 -0.49
CA ASN A 346 -4.63 5.45 0.59
C ASN A 346 -3.18 5.36 0.13
N PHE A 347 -2.24 5.50 1.06
CA PHE A 347 -0.81 5.36 0.80
C PHE A 347 -0.29 4.06 1.43
N LEU A 348 0.12 3.11 0.60
CA LEU A 348 0.77 1.87 0.99
C LEU A 348 2.28 1.99 0.73
N LEU A 349 3.05 2.29 1.78
CA LEU A 349 4.48 2.57 1.70
C LEU A 349 5.29 1.31 1.97
N ASP A 350 6.12 0.92 1.00
CA ASP A 350 6.85 -0.34 1.06
C ASP A 350 8.21 -0.24 1.72
N ILE A 351 8.54 -1.26 2.47
CA ILE A 351 9.86 -1.57 3.01
C ILE A 351 10.33 -2.94 2.53
N GLY A 352 11.66 -3.06 2.33
CA GLY A 352 12.31 -4.32 1.99
C GLY A 352 13.24 -4.77 3.13
N PRO A 353 12.84 -5.74 3.97
CA PRO A 353 13.73 -6.29 5.00
C PRO A 353 14.86 -7.13 4.41
N THR A 354 15.97 -7.20 5.14
CA THR A 354 17.12 -8.06 4.82
C THR A 354 16.80 -9.54 5.04
N ALA A 355 17.58 -10.44 4.45
CA ALA A 355 17.34 -11.89 4.54
C ALA A 355 17.41 -12.44 5.96
N ASP A 356 18.13 -11.76 6.85
CA ASP A 356 18.20 -12.10 8.27
C ASP A 356 17.05 -11.51 9.12
N GLY A 357 16.14 -10.73 8.51
CA GLY A 357 14.93 -10.24 9.17
C GLY A 357 15.05 -8.86 9.83
N ARG A 358 16.03 -8.04 9.45
CA ARG A 358 16.10 -6.66 9.93
C ARG A 358 15.42 -5.69 8.98
N ILE A 359 14.71 -4.73 9.51
CA ILE A 359 14.31 -3.54 8.77
C ILE A 359 15.56 -2.66 8.61
N PRO A 360 15.95 -2.25 7.38
CA PRO A 360 17.07 -1.34 7.20
C PRO A 360 16.87 -0.04 7.98
N VAL A 361 17.93 0.40 8.70
CA VAL A 361 17.85 1.57 9.61
C VAL A 361 17.30 2.82 8.92
N VAL A 362 17.65 3.06 7.65
CA VAL A 362 17.12 4.20 6.90
C VAL A 362 15.60 4.09 6.67
N MET A 363 15.09 2.89 6.45
CA MET A 363 13.64 2.68 6.25
C MET A 363 12.89 2.87 7.57
N GLU A 364 13.41 2.30 8.68
CA GLU A 364 12.85 2.51 10.02
C GLU A 364 12.82 4.00 10.40
N ASP A 365 13.93 4.73 10.18
CA ASP A 365 14.01 6.17 10.44
C ASP A 365 12.94 6.95 9.66
N ARG A 366 12.70 6.62 8.39
CA ARG A 366 11.65 7.27 7.60
C ARG A 366 10.24 6.97 8.10
N LEU A 367 9.98 5.73 8.49
CA LEU A 367 8.69 5.36 9.09
C LEU A 367 8.44 6.13 10.39
N VAL A 368 9.45 6.25 11.24
CA VAL A 368 9.35 6.99 12.51
C VAL A 368 9.11 8.48 12.26
N GLN A 369 9.79 9.10 11.30
CA GLN A 369 9.57 10.51 10.93
C GLN A 369 8.14 10.78 10.46
N ILE A 370 7.55 9.85 9.69
CA ILE A 370 6.14 9.93 9.29
C ILE A 370 5.24 9.84 10.52
N GLY A 371 5.54 8.91 11.44
CA GLY A 371 4.76 8.72 12.65
C GLY A 371 4.78 9.93 13.57
N GLU A 372 5.94 10.53 13.83
CA GLU A 372 6.07 11.76 14.62
C GLU A 372 5.25 12.91 14.00
N TRP A 373 5.20 13.02 12.68
CA TRP A 373 4.34 13.98 12.01
C TRP A 373 2.85 13.65 12.18
N LEU A 374 2.48 12.37 12.07
CA LEU A 374 1.09 11.91 12.23
C LEU A 374 0.57 12.00 13.67
N GLU A 375 1.43 11.96 14.69
CA GLU A 375 1.04 12.23 16.08
C GLU A 375 0.40 13.62 16.22
N VAL A 376 0.87 14.60 15.46
CA VAL A 376 0.35 15.98 15.46
C VAL A 376 -0.79 16.13 14.45
N ASN A 377 -0.61 15.61 13.22
CA ASN A 377 -1.45 15.92 12.07
C ASN A 377 -2.43 14.81 11.68
N GLY A 378 -2.43 13.69 12.38
CA GLY A 378 -3.24 12.51 12.03
C GLY A 378 -4.75 12.77 11.98
N GLU A 379 -5.23 13.78 12.70
CA GLU A 379 -6.63 14.21 12.63
C GLU A 379 -7.02 14.63 11.20
N ALA A 380 -6.13 15.27 10.47
CA ALA A 380 -6.34 15.69 9.09
C ALA A 380 -6.25 14.54 8.06
N ILE A 381 -5.68 13.40 8.48
CA ILE A 381 -5.39 12.26 7.61
C ILE A 381 -6.42 11.15 7.79
N TYR A 382 -6.47 10.54 8.99
CA TYR A 382 -7.32 9.39 9.25
C TYR A 382 -8.81 9.75 9.23
N GLY A 383 -9.61 8.91 8.57
CA GLY A 383 -11.05 9.13 8.43
C GLY A 383 -11.42 10.36 7.61
N SER A 384 -10.45 11.05 7.00
CA SER A 384 -10.73 12.20 6.15
C SER A 384 -11.20 11.77 4.75
N ARG A 385 -11.81 12.73 4.06
CA ARG A 385 -12.27 12.59 2.68
C ARG A 385 -11.71 13.74 1.84
N ARG A 386 -11.80 13.58 0.53
CA ARG A 386 -11.47 14.64 -0.40
C ARG A 386 -12.39 15.84 -0.17
N TRP A 387 -11.82 17.04 -0.16
CA TRP A 387 -12.59 18.27 -0.17
C TRP A 387 -12.93 18.70 -1.61
N THR A 388 -13.61 19.82 -1.78
CA THR A 388 -13.98 20.38 -3.10
C THR A 388 -12.78 20.65 -4.01
N LYS A 389 -11.62 20.95 -3.42
CA LYS A 389 -10.32 21.03 -4.08
C LYS A 389 -9.28 20.20 -3.30
N ASP A 390 -8.37 19.57 -4.00
CA ASP A 390 -7.32 18.74 -3.42
C ASP A 390 -6.08 19.53 -3.00
N CYS A 391 -5.75 20.62 -3.72
CA CYS A 391 -4.57 21.41 -3.41
C CYS A 391 -4.72 22.89 -3.83
N GLN A 392 -3.77 23.68 -3.35
CA GLN A 392 -3.56 25.06 -3.78
C GLN A 392 -2.16 25.21 -4.36
N TRP A 393 -2.07 25.86 -5.51
CA TRP A 393 -0.80 26.14 -6.18
C TRP A 393 -0.26 27.52 -5.85
N SER A 394 1.06 27.59 -5.68
CA SER A 394 1.77 28.86 -5.62
C SER A 394 1.70 29.62 -6.96
N VAL A 395 2.17 30.84 -6.97
CA VAL A 395 2.33 31.60 -8.21
C VAL A 395 3.38 30.91 -9.10
N GLY A 396 3.10 30.78 -10.38
CA GLY A 396 3.97 30.17 -11.37
C GLY A 396 3.22 29.32 -12.39
N GLU A 397 3.96 28.75 -13.33
CA GLU A 397 3.41 27.85 -14.35
C GLU A 397 3.16 26.47 -13.74
N ILE A 398 1.91 26.00 -13.77
CA ILE A 398 1.53 24.66 -13.34
C ILE A 398 1.95 23.67 -14.42
N ARG A 399 2.83 22.73 -14.06
CA ARG A 399 3.25 21.67 -14.98
C ARG A 399 2.17 20.59 -15.07
N GLU A 400 1.74 20.29 -16.29
CA GLU A 400 0.90 19.12 -16.56
C GLU A 400 1.80 17.88 -16.62
N TYR A 401 1.59 16.95 -15.70
CA TYR A 401 2.17 15.62 -15.78
C TYR A 401 1.15 14.71 -16.46
N THR A 402 1.54 14.18 -17.62
CA THR A 402 0.73 13.15 -18.29
C THR A 402 0.58 11.95 -17.35
N LYS A 403 -0.65 11.44 -17.26
CA LYS A 403 -1.01 10.23 -16.51
C LYS A 403 -0.20 9.03 -17.06
N GLN A 404 0.97 8.79 -16.53
CA GLN A 404 1.74 7.59 -16.81
C GLN A 404 2.06 6.89 -15.51
N GLU A 405 1.66 5.64 -15.42
CA GLU A 405 2.20 4.70 -14.45
C GLU A 405 3.71 4.61 -14.64
N PHE A 406 4.44 4.42 -13.56
CA PHE A 406 5.89 4.31 -13.58
C PHE A 406 6.35 3.30 -14.64
N HIS A 407 6.98 3.77 -15.68
CA HIS A 407 7.77 2.98 -16.61
C HIS A 407 9.02 3.76 -17.03
N LYS A 408 10.15 3.43 -16.40
CA LYS A 408 11.52 3.61 -16.91
C LYS A 408 11.93 5.05 -17.24
N GLY A 409 12.44 5.75 -16.24
CA GLY A 409 13.13 7.02 -16.45
C GLY A 409 12.22 8.24 -16.64
N ILE A 410 10.90 8.07 -16.45
CA ILE A 410 9.96 9.18 -16.36
C ILE A 410 9.98 9.65 -14.91
N PRO A 411 10.12 10.96 -14.66
CA PRO A 411 10.03 11.51 -13.31
C PRO A 411 8.70 11.14 -12.65
N ASP A 412 8.76 10.68 -11.39
CA ASP A 412 7.59 10.42 -10.58
C ASP A 412 6.76 11.72 -10.43
N PRO A 413 5.50 11.76 -10.91
CA PRO A 413 4.75 13.00 -10.95
C PRO A 413 4.48 13.58 -9.55
N ILE A 414 4.26 12.74 -8.52
CA ILE A 414 4.04 13.24 -7.15
C ILE A 414 5.34 13.85 -6.62
N VAL A 415 6.46 13.16 -6.80
CA VAL A 415 7.78 13.64 -6.39
C VAL A 415 8.17 14.93 -7.09
N GLU A 416 7.96 15.02 -8.39
CA GLU A 416 8.31 16.21 -9.18
C GLU A 416 7.43 17.42 -8.86
N MET A 417 6.17 17.20 -8.49
CA MET A 417 5.28 18.28 -8.05
C MET A 417 5.57 18.76 -6.61
N ALA A 418 6.12 17.89 -5.77
CA ALA A 418 6.52 18.20 -4.41
C ALA A 418 7.94 18.77 -4.33
N LYS A 419 8.86 18.24 -5.17
CA LYS A 419 10.25 18.73 -5.25
C LYS A 419 10.31 20.11 -5.87
N TYR A 420 11.30 20.82 -5.42
CA TYR A 420 11.70 22.17 -5.79
C TYR A 420 11.39 22.54 -7.24
N PRO A 421 10.38 23.38 -7.49
CA PRO A 421 10.10 23.83 -8.84
C PRO A 421 11.28 24.66 -9.36
N ARG A 422 11.54 24.58 -10.65
CA ARG A 422 12.47 25.53 -11.31
C ARG A 422 11.88 26.94 -11.23
N ASP A 423 12.72 27.93 -11.38
CA ASP A 423 12.28 29.33 -11.41
C ASP A 423 11.10 29.52 -12.37
N GLY A 424 10.06 30.18 -11.90
CA GLY A 424 8.82 30.41 -12.66
C GLY A 424 7.79 29.28 -12.62
N GLN A 425 8.11 28.10 -12.06
CA GLN A 425 7.16 27.00 -11.93
C GLN A 425 6.38 27.07 -10.60
N ALA A 426 5.10 26.72 -10.65
CA ALA A 426 4.26 26.57 -9.48
C ALA A 426 4.59 25.27 -8.73
N ARG A 427 4.38 25.30 -7.40
CA ARG A 427 4.41 24.11 -6.53
C ARG A 427 3.07 23.98 -5.82
N LYS A 428 2.73 22.79 -5.37
CA LYS A 428 1.64 22.59 -4.43
C LYS A 428 2.07 23.17 -3.07
N GLU A 429 1.48 24.29 -2.67
CA GLU A 429 1.82 24.98 -1.42
C GLU A 429 0.91 24.60 -0.26
N CYS A 430 -0.25 24.00 -0.55
CA CYS A 430 -1.21 23.51 0.43
C CYS A 430 -2.01 22.34 -0.14
N TYR A 431 -2.28 21.33 0.69
CA TYR A 431 -3.19 20.23 0.39
C TYR A 431 -4.44 20.34 1.27
N PHE A 432 -5.57 19.80 0.80
CA PHE A 432 -6.82 19.89 1.54
C PHE A 432 -7.45 18.51 1.75
N THR A 433 -7.97 18.33 2.96
CA THR A 433 -8.86 17.22 3.31
C THR A 433 -10.06 17.76 4.07
N ALA A 434 -11.12 16.97 4.17
CA ALA A 434 -12.31 17.33 4.93
C ALA A 434 -12.80 16.19 5.80
N LYS A 435 -13.44 16.54 6.91
CA LYS A 435 -14.11 15.61 7.80
C LYS A 435 -15.32 16.33 8.38
N ASP A 436 -16.51 15.82 8.04
CA ASP A 436 -17.77 16.48 8.33
C ASP A 436 -17.77 17.94 7.82
N ASP A 437 -17.96 18.92 8.69
CA ASP A 437 -17.96 20.36 8.40
C ASP A 437 -16.59 21.04 8.61
N THR A 438 -15.56 20.24 8.85
CA THR A 438 -14.19 20.69 9.10
C THR A 438 -13.29 20.48 7.88
N VAL A 439 -12.56 21.52 7.49
CA VAL A 439 -11.55 21.47 6.43
C VAL A 439 -10.17 21.59 7.06
N TYR A 440 -9.26 20.76 6.59
CA TYR A 440 -7.85 20.81 6.97
C TYR A 440 -7.02 21.33 5.80
N ALA A 441 -6.24 22.39 6.04
CA ALA A 441 -5.32 22.96 5.07
C ALA A 441 -3.87 22.68 5.51
N MET A 442 -3.25 21.73 4.83
CA MET A 442 -1.89 21.22 5.11
C MET A 442 -0.86 22.03 4.32
N ILE A 443 -0.22 23.00 4.98
CA ILE A 443 0.71 23.97 4.38
C ILE A 443 2.09 23.33 4.31
N THR A 444 2.67 23.24 3.10
CA THR A 444 3.97 22.60 2.89
C THR A 444 5.17 23.41 3.36
N ARG A 445 5.00 24.71 3.55
CA ARG A 445 6.05 25.63 4.04
C ARG A 445 5.43 26.84 4.73
N LEU A 446 5.92 27.19 5.89
CA LEU A 446 5.56 28.45 6.55
C LEU A 446 6.09 29.64 5.73
N PRO A 447 5.23 30.63 5.38
CA PRO A 447 5.67 31.80 4.63
C PRO A 447 6.50 32.74 5.49
N ASP A 448 7.52 33.37 4.91
CA ASP A 448 8.40 34.31 5.60
C ASP A 448 7.64 35.58 6.11
N SER A 449 6.53 35.92 5.45
CA SER A 449 5.62 37.00 5.86
C SER A 449 4.92 36.71 7.19
N GLY A 450 4.82 35.46 7.61
CA GLY A 450 3.98 35.05 8.73
C GLY A 450 2.48 35.04 8.43
N VAL A 451 2.08 35.26 7.17
CA VAL A 451 0.67 35.22 6.74
C VAL A 451 0.51 34.25 5.59
N PHE A 452 -0.40 33.28 5.71
CA PHE A 452 -0.77 32.37 4.64
C PHE A 452 -2.18 32.68 4.13
N THR A 453 -2.34 32.79 2.82
CA THR A 453 -3.65 33.04 2.20
C THR A 453 -4.21 31.75 1.63
N ILE A 454 -5.34 31.30 2.18
CA ILE A 454 -6.13 30.20 1.61
C ILE A 454 -7.06 30.79 0.56
N LYS A 455 -6.89 30.40 -0.69
CA LYS A 455 -7.67 30.92 -1.83
C LYS A 455 -9.03 30.24 -1.91
N ASP A 456 -10.03 30.93 -2.44
CA ASP A 456 -11.36 30.41 -2.75
C ASP A 456 -12.04 29.70 -1.56
N ILE A 457 -11.96 30.31 -0.38
CA ILE A 457 -12.61 29.84 0.83
C ILE A 457 -13.29 31.03 1.55
N ALA A 458 -14.46 30.78 2.09
CA ALA A 458 -15.18 31.71 2.92
C ALA A 458 -15.49 31.06 4.28
N LEU A 459 -15.41 31.84 5.33
CA LEU A 459 -15.78 31.41 6.67
C LEU A 459 -17.17 31.95 7.01
N SER A 460 -17.94 31.17 7.76
CA SER A 460 -19.16 31.63 8.43
C SER A 460 -18.80 32.46 9.68
N ALA A 461 -19.80 33.11 10.27
CA ALA A 461 -19.57 33.90 11.48
C ALA A 461 -19.10 33.08 12.70
N ASP A 462 -19.44 31.77 12.70
CA ASP A 462 -19.10 30.83 13.79
C ASP A 462 -17.87 29.97 13.49
N SER A 463 -17.16 30.27 12.38
CA SER A 463 -15.96 29.54 12.01
C SER A 463 -14.78 29.89 12.89
N THR A 464 -14.00 28.88 13.24
CA THR A 464 -12.70 29.05 13.92
C THR A 464 -11.57 28.52 13.07
N VAL A 465 -10.39 29.11 13.19
CA VAL A 465 -9.16 28.64 12.56
C VAL A 465 -8.11 28.42 13.64
N THR A 466 -7.65 27.17 13.73
CA THR A 466 -6.57 26.78 14.64
C THR A 466 -5.46 26.08 13.87
N MET A 467 -4.33 25.81 14.50
CA MET A 467 -3.24 24.99 13.93
C MET A 467 -3.05 23.77 14.80
N LEU A 468 -2.98 22.59 14.18
CA LEU A 468 -2.73 21.34 14.91
C LEU A 468 -1.35 21.41 15.63
N GLY A 469 -1.32 20.97 16.88
CA GLY A 469 -0.12 21.04 17.74
C GLY A 469 0.22 22.45 18.25
N PHE A 470 -0.67 23.43 18.09
CA PHE A 470 -0.54 24.78 18.65
C PHE A 470 -1.82 25.19 19.39
N ASP A 471 -1.68 25.73 20.57
CA ASP A 471 -2.80 26.17 21.40
C ASP A 471 -3.29 27.57 20.99
N GLY A 472 -4.59 27.69 20.79
CA GLY A 472 -5.28 28.95 20.54
C GLY A 472 -5.77 29.14 19.11
N GLU A 473 -6.68 30.08 18.95
CA GLU A 473 -7.21 30.50 17.66
C GLU A 473 -6.24 31.42 16.93
N LEU A 474 -6.22 31.28 15.61
CA LEU A 474 -5.43 32.13 14.75
C LEU A 474 -6.25 33.34 14.29
N LYS A 475 -5.61 34.48 14.16
CA LYS A 475 -6.25 35.68 13.59
C LYS A 475 -6.43 35.51 12.08
N THR A 476 -7.61 35.83 11.62
CA THR A 476 -7.98 35.74 10.22
C THR A 476 -8.54 37.07 9.72
N SER A 477 -8.41 37.31 8.43
CA SER A 477 -9.04 38.43 7.74
C SER A 477 -9.46 38.03 6.33
N ALA A 478 -10.64 38.47 5.91
CA ALA A 478 -11.06 38.30 4.53
C ALA A 478 -10.19 39.18 3.62
N VAL A 479 -9.74 38.59 2.53
CA VAL A 479 -8.96 39.27 1.49
C VAL A 479 -9.59 39.00 0.12
N ASP A 480 -9.18 39.77 -0.88
CA ASP A 480 -9.64 39.51 -2.24
C ASP A 480 -9.22 38.11 -2.66
N GLY A 481 -10.23 37.27 -3.00
CA GLY A 481 -10.05 35.89 -3.41
C GLY A 481 -9.75 34.85 -2.30
N GLY A 482 -9.99 35.18 -1.01
CA GLY A 482 -9.79 34.16 0.03
C GLY A 482 -9.70 34.63 1.47
N LEU A 483 -8.99 33.86 2.28
CA LEU A 483 -8.80 34.08 3.71
C LEU A 483 -7.31 34.17 4.04
N ALA A 484 -6.88 35.32 4.58
CA ALA A 484 -5.56 35.47 5.16
C ALA A 484 -5.55 35.00 6.62
N VAL A 485 -4.57 34.16 6.97
CA VAL A 485 -4.36 33.58 8.30
C VAL A 485 -3.01 34.03 8.82
N GLU A 486 -2.98 34.73 9.98
CA GLU A 486 -1.74 35.07 10.67
C GLU A 486 -1.21 33.83 11.40
N LEU A 487 -0.03 33.35 10.96
CA LEU A 487 0.61 32.18 11.53
C LEU A 487 1.45 32.56 12.76
N PRO A 488 1.54 31.68 13.77
CA PRO A 488 2.41 31.87 14.91
C PRO A 488 3.89 31.98 14.49
N ARG A 489 4.67 32.73 15.25
CA ARG A 489 6.11 32.72 15.09
C ARG A 489 6.72 31.63 15.96
N PHE A 490 7.38 30.70 15.32
CA PHE A 490 8.04 29.58 15.97
C PHE A 490 9.56 29.77 16.01
N ASN A 491 10.17 29.24 17.02
CA ASN A 491 11.59 28.90 17.02
C ASN A 491 11.74 27.39 16.95
N PRO A 492 12.92 26.83 16.69
CA PRO A 492 13.09 25.39 16.52
C PRO A 492 12.57 24.51 17.67
N SER A 493 12.53 25.06 18.90
CA SER A 493 12.04 24.31 20.08
C SER A 493 10.54 24.41 20.31
N THR A 494 9.84 25.26 19.57
CA THR A 494 8.39 25.48 19.72
C THR A 494 7.61 25.11 18.45
N LEU A 495 8.28 24.59 17.43
CA LEU A 495 7.60 24.05 16.25
C LEU A 495 6.71 22.85 16.66
N PRO A 496 5.42 22.83 16.27
CA PRO A 496 4.54 21.73 16.61
C PRO A 496 4.93 20.40 15.92
N CYS A 497 5.50 20.50 14.72
CA CYS A 497 5.98 19.38 13.91
C CYS A 497 7.00 19.88 12.89
N GLN A 498 7.54 18.97 12.08
CA GLN A 498 8.41 19.31 10.95
C GLN A 498 7.63 19.17 9.63
N HIS A 499 8.11 19.86 8.59
CA HIS A 499 7.71 19.80 7.19
C HIS A 499 6.34 20.42 6.88
N VAL A 500 5.22 19.76 7.19
CA VAL A 500 3.86 20.18 6.83
C VAL A 500 3.10 20.63 8.07
N PHE A 501 2.46 21.79 8.00
CA PHE A 501 1.74 22.41 9.11
C PHE A 501 0.25 22.47 8.78
N THR A 502 -0.60 21.96 9.64
CA THR A 502 -2.02 21.82 9.34
C THR A 502 -2.86 22.87 10.04
N LEU A 503 -3.57 23.68 9.26
CA LEU A 503 -4.67 24.50 9.75
C LEU A 503 -5.96 23.72 9.77
N LYS A 504 -6.71 23.83 10.88
CA LYS A 504 -8.05 23.27 11.05
C LYS A 504 -9.06 24.41 10.99
N LEU A 505 -9.99 24.33 10.02
CA LEU A 505 -11.03 25.32 9.80
C LEU A 505 -12.39 24.65 10.05
N THR A 506 -13.16 25.14 11.00
CA THR A 506 -14.49 24.61 11.31
C THR A 506 -15.58 25.44 10.63
N SER A 507 -16.74 24.82 10.34
CA SER A 507 -17.90 25.48 9.76
C SER A 507 -17.59 26.26 8.48
N VAL A 508 -16.86 25.66 7.56
CA VAL A 508 -16.51 26.21 6.24
C VAL A 508 -17.75 26.14 5.33
N GLN A 509 -18.02 27.24 4.58
CA GLN A 509 -19.12 27.31 3.61
C GLN A 509 -18.72 26.82 2.23
#